data_88f1c29143b01627a5b2a450da2919bd
#
_entry.id   88f1c29143b01627a5b2a450da2919bd
#
_cell.length_a   1.000
_cell.length_b   1.000
_cell.length_c   1.000
_cell.angle_alpha   90.00
_cell.angle_beta   90.00
_cell.angle_gamma   90.00
#
_symmetry.space_group_name_H-M   'P 1'
#
loop_
_entity.id
_entity.type
_entity.pdbx_description
1 polymer ?
#
loop_
_entity_poly.entity_id
_entity_poly.type
_entity_poly.pdbx_seq_one_letter_code
_entity_poly.pdbx_strand_id
1 'polypeptide(L)'
;VTAHSTTRLLSSSYDGPLYRVVRDSDGAYLDVTADSRGYAFSELQDEFCRDAVCRISIIYDQSGKGNDLTQAAPGTFNGPAKGNFNELPIADMAPVMLNGRKVYGVYIMPGMGFRCNNAKDLAINDEAEGIYYVIDGTHYDSGCCFDYGNSSTNGRAVGTGTMETTYYGTSTAWGRGNGEGPWIMSDMEAGLFTGYDAKLNDV
;
A
#
# COMPACT_ATOMS: atom_id res chain seq x y z
N VAL A 1 -14.73 5.48 -1.28
CA VAL A 1 -14.11 4.38 -2.04
C VAL A 1 -12.76 4.85 -2.54
N THR A 2 -11.73 4.01 -2.44
CA THR A 2 -10.41 4.21 -3.07
C THR A 2 -10.06 3.00 -3.92
N ALA A 3 -9.25 3.20 -4.95
CA ALA A 3 -8.81 2.12 -5.84
C ALA A 3 -7.39 2.39 -6.34
N HIS A 4 -6.40 1.64 -5.84
CA HIS A 4 -4.99 1.85 -6.13
C HIS A 4 -4.38 0.62 -6.80
N SER A 5 -3.65 0.82 -7.88
CA SER A 5 -2.89 -0.25 -8.54
C SER A 5 -1.78 0.34 -9.40
N THR A 6 -0.59 -0.19 -9.27
CA THR A 6 0.54 0.12 -10.14
C THR A 6 0.63 -0.81 -11.35
N THR A 7 -0.20 -1.86 -11.40
CA THR A 7 -0.08 -2.92 -12.42
C THR A 7 -1.12 -2.83 -13.52
N ARG A 8 -2.31 -2.30 -13.23
CA ARG A 8 -3.42 -2.28 -14.18
C ARG A 8 -4.53 -1.30 -13.80
N LEU A 9 -5.41 -1.01 -14.74
CA LEU A 9 -6.69 -0.39 -14.47
C LEU A 9 -7.57 -1.28 -13.57
N LEU A 10 -8.21 -0.68 -12.59
CA LEU A 10 -9.23 -1.27 -11.72
C LEU A 10 -10.64 -0.84 -12.13
N SER A 11 -10.75 0.26 -12.87
CA SER A 11 -12.01 0.77 -13.42
C SER A 11 -11.87 1.04 -14.91
N SER A 12 -12.82 0.58 -15.70
CA SER A 12 -12.87 0.83 -17.16
C SER A 12 -13.20 2.28 -17.52
N SER A 13 -13.69 3.06 -16.57
CA SER A 13 -13.99 4.48 -16.74
C SER A 13 -12.85 5.40 -16.32
N TYR A 14 -11.76 4.84 -15.79
CA TYR A 14 -10.60 5.64 -15.41
C TYR A 14 -9.63 5.78 -16.60
N ASP A 15 -9.21 6.99 -16.90
CA ASP A 15 -8.31 7.35 -18.00
C ASP A 15 -7.03 8.08 -17.55
N GLY A 16 -6.87 8.24 -16.23
CA GLY A 16 -5.70 8.88 -15.62
C GLY A 16 -4.49 7.96 -15.50
N PRO A 17 -3.38 8.47 -14.96
CA PRO A 17 -2.18 7.69 -14.68
C PRO A 17 -2.41 6.71 -13.52
N LEU A 18 -1.66 5.61 -13.53
CA LEU A 18 -1.70 4.60 -12.47
C LEU A 18 -0.79 4.99 -11.30
N TYR A 19 0.42 5.44 -11.62
CA TYR A 19 1.40 5.87 -10.63
C TYR A 19 2.43 6.82 -11.25
N ARG A 20 3.16 7.52 -10.38
CA ARG A 20 4.26 8.40 -10.76
C ARG A 20 5.58 7.83 -10.29
N VAL A 21 6.57 7.84 -11.18
CA VAL A 21 7.96 7.60 -10.82
C VAL A 21 8.73 8.91 -10.89
N VAL A 22 9.70 9.06 -9.96
CA VAL A 22 10.64 10.19 -9.92
C VAL A 22 12.05 9.63 -9.98
N ARG A 23 12.88 10.19 -10.82
CA ARG A 23 14.28 9.81 -10.97
C ARG A 23 15.15 10.53 -9.96
N ASP A 24 15.93 9.77 -9.18
CA ASP A 24 16.73 10.32 -8.07
C ASP A 24 17.81 11.31 -8.53
N SER A 25 18.36 11.13 -9.73
CA SER A 25 19.51 11.91 -10.21
C SER A 25 19.20 13.39 -10.54
N ASP A 26 17.97 13.68 -10.97
CA ASP A 26 17.59 15.01 -11.46
C ASP A 26 16.19 15.47 -11.03
N GLY A 27 15.44 14.62 -10.34
CA GLY A 27 14.08 14.92 -9.90
C GLY A 27 13.04 14.94 -11.02
N ALA A 28 13.41 14.55 -12.24
CA ALA A 28 12.44 14.41 -13.32
C ALA A 28 11.42 13.32 -12.98
N TYR A 29 10.20 13.46 -13.50
CA TYR A 29 9.14 12.48 -13.23
C TYR A 29 8.44 12.01 -14.50
N LEU A 30 7.86 10.83 -14.41
CA LEU A 30 7.00 10.24 -15.42
C LEU A 30 5.73 9.73 -14.76
N ASP A 31 4.59 10.08 -15.33
CA ASP A 31 3.30 9.47 -14.99
C ASP A 31 3.08 8.23 -15.87
N VAL A 32 3.07 7.06 -15.25
CA VAL A 32 2.86 5.79 -15.95
C VAL A 32 1.36 5.56 -16.11
N THR A 33 0.92 5.51 -17.35
CA THR A 33 -0.49 5.26 -17.73
C THR A 33 -0.71 3.78 -18.06
N ALA A 34 -1.97 3.41 -18.30
CA ALA A 34 -2.30 2.10 -18.83
C ALA A 34 -2.18 2.05 -20.36
N ASP A 35 -1.86 0.89 -20.89
CA ASP A 35 -1.96 0.58 -22.32
C ASP A 35 -3.43 0.33 -22.74
N SER A 36 -3.67 0.12 -24.01
CA SER A 36 -5.01 -0.14 -24.58
C SER A 36 -5.71 -1.40 -24.04
N ARG A 37 -5.00 -2.27 -23.31
CA ARG A 37 -5.53 -3.47 -22.65
C ARG A 37 -5.69 -3.27 -21.14
N GLY A 38 -5.39 -2.08 -20.66
CA GLY A 38 -5.55 -1.71 -19.26
C GLY A 38 -4.39 -2.14 -18.34
N TYR A 39 -3.25 -2.58 -18.88
CA TYR A 39 -2.05 -2.85 -18.09
C TYR A 39 -1.15 -1.64 -18.03
N ALA A 40 -0.41 -1.48 -16.91
CA ALA A 40 0.59 -0.43 -16.80
C ALA A 40 1.59 -0.52 -17.99
N PHE A 41 1.85 0.62 -18.62
CA PHE A 41 2.79 0.70 -19.73
C PHE A 41 4.22 0.80 -19.17
N SER A 42 4.68 -0.31 -18.60
CA SER A 42 5.95 -0.38 -17.87
C SER A 42 7.18 -0.13 -18.74
N GLU A 43 7.07 -0.33 -20.07
CA GLU A 43 8.14 -0.02 -21.00
C GLU A 43 8.51 1.47 -20.99
N LEU A 44 7.56 2.37 -20.73
CA LEU A 44 7.83 3.80 -20.56
C LEU A 44 8.66 4.06 -19.30
N GLN A 45 8.37 3.35 -18.21
CA GLN A 45 9.18 3.41 -17.00
C GLN A 45 10.60 2.89 -17.26
N ASP A 46 10.73 1.75 -17.92
CA ASP A 46 12.04 1.16 -18.24
C ASP A 46 12.92 2.13 -19.05
N GLU A 47 12.33 2.80 -20.05
CA GLU A 47 13.02 3.78 -20.86
C GLU A 47 13.40 5.02 -20.05
N PHE A 48 12.46 5.55 -19.27
CA PHE A 48 12.65 6.76 -18.46
C PHE A 48 13.69 6.54 -17.34
N CYS A 49 13.70 5.37 -16.73
CA CYS A 49 14.59 5.02 -15.61
C CYS A 49 15.87 4.30 -16.06
N ARG A 50 16.14 4.25 -17.37
CA ARG A 50 17.36 3.61 -17.90
C ARG A 50 18.60 4.22 -17.26
N ASP A 51 19.46 3.37 -16.72
CA ASP A 51 20.71 3.73 -16.06
C ASP A 51 20.55 4.70 -14.85
N ALA A 52 19.35 4.73 -14.26
CA ALA A 52 19.06 5.60 -13.13
C ALA A 52 18.12 4.90 -12.12
N VAL A 53 18.22 5.30 -10.86
CA VAL A 53 17.27 4.88 -9.82
C VAL A 53 16.03 5.77 -9.91
N CYS A 54 14.87 5.14 -10.02
CA CYS A 54 13.57 5.79 -9.90
C CYS A 54 12.83 5.28 -8.67
N ARG A 55 12.00 6.15 -8.09
CA ARG A 55 11.12 5.81 -6.96
C ARG A 55 9.68 6.05 -7.32
N ILE A 56 8.78 5.21 -6.82
CA ILE A 56 7.34 5.46 -6.92
C ILE A 56 6.99 6.57 -5.91
N SER A 57 6.52 7.71 -6.41
CA SER A 57 6.23 8.88 -5.56
C SER A 57 4.73 9.11 -5.34
N ILE A 58 3.88 8.65 -6.25
CA ILE A 58 2.42 8.72 -6.16
C ILE A 58 1.83 7.41 -6.68
N ILE A 59 0.82 6.90 -6.00
CA ILE A 59 -0.08 5.86 -6.53
C ILE A 59 -1.45 6.51 -6.65
N TYR A 60 -1.93 6.67 -7.88
CA TYR A 60 -3.15 7.41 -8.16
C TYR A 60 -4.41 6.62 -7.80
N ASP A 61 -5.40 7.33 -7.30
CA ASP A 61 -6.71 6.78 -6.97
C ASP A 61 -7.59 6.67 -8.23
N GLN A 62 -7.86 5.46 -8.64
CA GLN A 62 -8.68 5.16 -9.81
C GLN A 62 -10.19 5.22 -9.54
N SER A 63 -10.61 5.55 -8.32
CA SER A 63 -12.03 5.68 -7.97
C SER A 63 -12.66 6.99 -8.46
N GLY A 64 -11.84 7.95 -8.88
CA GLY A 64 -12.27 9.30 -9.27
C GLY A 64 -12.52 10.23 -8.07
N LYS A 65 -12.17 9.81 -6.84
CA LYS A 65 -12.32 10.63 -5.62
C LYS A 65 -11.09 11.48 -5.31
N GLY A 66 -9.95 11.18 -5.94
CA GLY A 66 -8.69 11.90 -5.77
C GLY A 66 -8.01 11.58 -4.44
N ASN A 67 -8.18 10.35 -3.94
CA ASN A 67 -7.51 9.84 -2.75
C ASN A 67 -6.13 9.28 -3.09
N ASP A 68 -5.34 10.04 -3.83
CA ASP A 68 -4.01 9.62 -4.25
C ASP A 68 -3.11 9.34 -3.05
N LEU A 69 -2.37 8.25 -3.12
CA LEU A 69 -1.38 7.89 -2.13
C LEU A 69 -0.06 8.58 -2.45
N THR A 70 0.38 9.45 -1.56
CA THR A 70 1.67 10.15 -1.63
C THR A 70 2.59 9.71 -0.51
N GLN A 71 3.85 10.11 -0.56
CA GLN A 71 4.83 9.80 0.49
C GLN A 71 4.27 10.11 1.88
N ALA A 72 4.30 9.13 2.78
CA ALA A 72 3.80 9.32 4.13
C ALA A 72 4.64 10.36 4.89
N ALA A 73 3.96 11.38 5.41
CA ALA A 73 4.58 12.45 6.20
C ALA A 73 5.05 11.94 7.58
N PRO A 74 5.94 12.69 8.25
CA PRO A 74 6.38 12.38 9.60
C PRO A 74 5.21 12.16 10.56
N GLY A 75 5.27 11.08 11.33
CA GLY A 75 4.25 10.72 12.31
C GLY A 75 4.85 10.25 13.64
N THR A 76 3.99 9.89 14.57
CA THR A 76 4.40 9.45 15.91
C THR A 76 4.50 7.93 16.04
N PHE A 77 4.31 7.19 14.96
CA PHE A 77 4.46 5.74 14.92
C PHE A 77 5.87 5.28 15.31
N ASN A 78 5.98 4.04 15.74
CA ASN A 78 7.27 3.41 16.00
C ASN A 78 7.77 2.71 14.73
N GLY A 79 9.05 2.86 14.43
CA GLY A 79 9.65 2.23 13.25
C GLY A 79 10.80 3.06 12.65
N PRO A 80 11.42 2.57 11.58
CA PRO A 80 12.60 3.23 10.99
C PRO A 80 12.36 4.67 10.54
N ALA A 81 11.15 5.00 10.10
CA ALA A 81 10.79 6.35 9.64
C ALA A 81 10.19 7.24 10.74
N LYS A 82 10.27 6.85 12.03
CA LYS A 82 9.70 7.64 13.13
C LYS A 82 10.20 9.09 13.13
N GLY A 83 9.25 10.03 13.06
CA GLY A 83 9.54 11.46 13.03
C GLY A 83 10.09 11.99 11.71
N ASN A 84 10.20 11.15 10.68
CA ASN A 84 10.66 11.51 9.35
C ASN A 84 9.61 11.14 8.29
N PHE A 85 9.81 11.65 7.07
CA PHE A 85 9.08 11.11 5.93
C PHE A 85 9.45 9.65 5.70
N ASN A 86 8.47 8.82 5.36
CA ASN A 86 8.74 7.46 4.94
C ASN A 86 9.53 7.47 3.63
N GLU A 87 10.41 6.49 3.44
CA GLU A 87 11.11 6.35 2.17
C GLU A 87 10.15 5.92 1.06
N LEU A 88 10.47 6.34 -0.16
CA LEU A 88 9.74 5.91 -1.34
C LEU A 88 10.37 4.62 -1.89
N PRO A 89 9.55 3.63 -2.28
CA PRO A 89 10.04 2.38 -2.84
C PRO A 89 10.68 2.59 -4.22
N ILE A 90 11.74 1.80 -4.49
CA ILE A 90 12.39 1.76 -5.80
C ILE A 90 11.44 1.14 -6.82
N ALA A 91 11.28 1.79 -7.97
CA ALA A 91 10.18 1.54 -8.88
C ALA A 91 10.25 0.21 -9.65
N ASP A 92 11.43 -0.39 -9.78
CA ASP A 92 11.68 -1.62 -10.54
C ASP A 92 11.97 -2.85 -9.67
N MET A 93 11.85 -2.73 -8.33
CA MET A 93 12.17 -3.84 -7.41
C MET A 93 11.12 -4.95 -7.34
N ALA A 94 9.90 -4.71 -7.83
CA ALA A 94 8.85 -5.73 -7.84
C ALA A 94 8.31 -6.03 -9.25
N PRO A 95 9.14 -6.57 -10.18
CA PRO A 95 8.66 -6.95 -11.48
C PRO A 95 7.71 -8.15 -11.39
N VAL A 96 6.55 -8.05 -12.02
CA VAL A 96 5.52 -9.08 -12.05
C VAL A 96 5.10 -9.36 -13.49
N MET A 97 4.89 -10.62 -13.82
CA MET A 97 4.30 -11.03 -15.10
C MET A 97 2.80 -11.21 -14.96
N LEU A 98 2.03 -10.29 -15.55
CA LEU A 98 0.58 -10.33 -15.54
C LEU A 98 0.06 -10.59 -16.97
N ASN A 99 -0.50 -11.76 -17.20
CA ASN A 99 -0.95 -12.21 -18.53
C ASN A 99 0.10 -12.00 -19.66
N GLY A 100 1.35 -12.38 -19.37
CA GLY A 100 2.46 -12.27 -20.31
C GLY A 100 3.03 -10.86 -20.49
N ARG A 101 2.60 -9.90 -19.67
CA ARG A 101 3.16 -8.55 -19.63
C ARG A 101 3.96 -8.31 -18.37
N LYS A 102 5.13 -7.70 -18.51
CA LYS A 102 5.87 -7.20 -17.37
C LYS A 102 5.20 -5.92 -16.87
N VAL A 103 4.90 -5.90 -15.59
CA VAL A 103 4.43 -4.71 -14.85
C VAL A 103 5.20 -4.64 -13.54
N TYR A 104 5.04 -3.56 -12.79
CA TYR A 104 5.70 -3.40 -11.50
C TYR A 104 4.69 -3.27 -10.38
N GLY A 105 4.84 -4.11 -9.36
CA GLY A 105 4.23 -3.92 -8.06
C GLY A 105 4.99 -2.88 -7.24
N VAL A 106 4.67 -2.78 -5.96
CA VAL A 106 5.35 -1.89 -5.01
C VAL A 106 6.10 -2.74 -4.00
N TYR A 107 7.43 -2.60 -3.97
CA TYR A 107 8.28 -3.31 -3.02
C TYR A 107 8.43 -2.47 -1.75
N ILE A 108 7.65 -2.81 -0.73
CA ILE A 108 7.62 -2.09 0.55
C ILE A 108 8.59 -2.74 1.54
N MET A 109 9.46 -1.94 2.12
CA MET A 109 10.35 -2.33 3.22
C MET A 109 10.00 -1.52 4.47
N PRO A 110 10.44 -1.96 5.68
CA PRO A 110 10.26 -1.17 6.90
C PRO A 110 10.75 0.27 6.73
N GLY A 111 9.89 1.23 7.08
CA GLY A 111 10.17 2.66 6.89
C GLY A 111 9.69 3.24 5.55
N MET A 112 9.14 2.42 4.66
CA MET A 112 8.48 2.88 3.44
C MET A 112 6.97 2.96 3.64
N GLY A 113 6.31 3.91 2.98
CA GLY A 113 4.86 4.02 3.06
C GLY A 113 4.28 5.22 2.34
N PHE A 114 2.99 5.10 2.06
CA PHE A 114 2.19 6.13 1.42
C PHE A 114 0.99 6.49 2.28
N ARG A 115 0.48 7.70 2.14
CA ARG A 115 -0.72 8.16 2.84
C ARG A 115 -1.50 9.17 2.00
N CYS A 116 -2.82 9.18 2.22
CA CYS A 116 -3.70 10.28 1.86
C CYS A 116 -4.36 10.81 3.13
N ASN A 117 -3.87 11.92 3.69
CA ASN A 117 -4.40 12.48 4.94
C ASN A 117 -5.69 13.30 4.77
N ASN A 118 -6.13 13.52 3.53
CA ASN A 118 -7.35 14.26 3.20
C ASN A 118 -8.31 13.39 2.38
N ALA A 119 -8.38 12.10 2.70
CA ALA A 119 -9.23 11.15 1.99
C ALA A 119 -10.71 11.54 2.07
N LYS A 120 -11.44 11.25 1.00
CA LYS A 120 -12.85 11.59 0.82
C LYS A 120 -13.67 10.34 0.56
N ASP A 121 -14.91 10.36 1.01
CA ASP A 121 -15.89 9.29 0.74
C ASP A 121 -15.39 7.89 1.17
N LEU A 122 -14.62 7.81 2.24
CA LEU A 122 -14.32 6.58 2.95
C LEU A 122 -15.46 6.26 3.92
N ALA A 123 -15.64 4.99 4.24
CA ALA A 123 -16.54 4.57 5.30
C ALA A 123 -16.11 5.18 6.64
N ILE A 124 -17.07 5.60 7.43
CA ILE A 124 -16.87 6.14 8.77
C ILE A 124 -17.88 5.52 9.74
N ASN A 125 -17.50 5.33 11.00
CA ASN A 125 -18.31 4.67 12.01
C ASN A 125 -18.79 3.28 11.54
N ASP A 126 -20.07 2.99 11.64
CA ASP A 126 -20.71 1.72 11.26
C ASP A 126 -21.11 1.64 9.77
N GLU A 127 -20.55 2.46 8.90
CA GLU A 127 -20.85 2.34 7.47
C GLU A 127 -20.26 1.04 6.90
N ALA A 128 -21.02 0.40 6.01
CA ALA A 128 -20.57 -0.84 5.38
C ALA A 128 -19.28 -0.64 4.57
N GLU A 129 -18.30 -1.46 4.82
CA GLU A 129 -17.01 -1.40 4.13
C GLU A 129 -16.51 -2.78 3.69
N GLY A 130 -15.54 -2.76 2.81
CA GLY A 130 -14.78 -3.92 2.41
C GLY A 130 -13.39 -3.50 1.96
N ILE A 131 -12.38 -4.26 2.39
CA ILE A 131 -10.98 -4.03 2.03
C ILE A 131 -10.45 -5.28 1.34
N TYR A 132 -9.72 -5.09 0.25
CA TYR A 132 -8.91 -6.17 -0.33
C TYR A 132 -7.60 -5.61 -0.88
N TYR A 133 -6.56 -6.44 -0.89
CA TYR A 133 -5.32 -6.14 -1.59
C TYR A 133 -4.70 -7.44 -2.14
N VAL A 134 -3.85 -7.27 -3.15
CA VAL A 134 -3.09 -8.36 -3.76
C VAL A 134 -1.64 -8.18 -3.40
N ILE A 135 -1.05 -9.18 -2.78
CA ILE A 135 0.32 -9.16 -2.28
C ILE A 135 1.09 -10.39 -2.76
N ASP A 136 2.41 -10.27 -2.77
CA ASP A 136 3.29 -11.42 -2.89
C ASP A 136 3.39 -12.13 -1.53
N GLY A 137 2.97 -13.38 -1.47
CA GLY A 137 2.99 -14.20 -0.26
C GLY A 137 4.39 -14.57 0.23
N THR A 138 5.44 -14.21 -0.50
CA THR A 138 6.83 -14.50 -0.14
C THR A 138 7.61 -13.28 0.35
N HIS A 139 7.01 -12.07 0.27
CA HIS A 139 7.61 -10.83 0.75
C HIS A 139 6.90 -10.33 2.01
N TYR A 140 7.49 -10.55 3.17
CA TYR A 140 6.98 -10.15 4.49
C TYR A 140 8.13 -10.06 5.50
N ASP A 141 7.90 -9.41 6.63
CA ASP A 141 8.82 -9.39 7.76
C ASP A 141 8.12 -9.54 9.12
N SER A 142 8.89 -9.46 10.20
CA SER A 142 8.38 -9.56 11.57
C SER A 142 8.10 -8.20 12.21
N GLY A 143 8.33 -7.11 11.51
CA GLY A 143 8.05 -5.77 11.99
C GLY A 143 6.56 -5.44 11.90
N CYS A 144 6.15 -4.43 12.61
CA CYS A 144 4.91 -3.76 12.32
C CYS A 144 5.19 -2.60 11.36
N CYS A 145 4.49 -2.51 10.30
CA CYS A 145 3.42 -3.37 9.80
C CYS A 145 3.48 -3.32 8.30
N PHE A 146 3.16 -4.43 7.64
CA PHE A 146 2.85 -4.41 6.22
C PHE A 146 1.34 -4.46 6.09
N ASP A 147 0.72 -3.32 5.91
CA ASP A 147 -0.73 -3.16 5.93
C ASP A 147 -1.23 -2.19 4.84
N TYR A 148 -2.48 -2.34 4.51
CA TYR A 148 -3.22 -1.45 3.63
C TYR A 148 -4.61 -1.21 4.20
N GLY A 149 -5.04 0.04 4.25
CA GLY A 149 -6.35 0.40 4.75
C GLY A 149 -6.44 1.85 5.18
N ASN A 150 -7.37 2.11 6.08
CA ASN A 150 -7.64 3.42 6.66
C ASN A 150 -7.05 3.55 8.06
N SER A 151 -6.58 4.71 8.44
CA SER A 151 -6.11 4.94 9.82
C SER A 151 -6.13 6.42 10.18
N SER A 152 -6.00 6.72 11.47
CA SER A 152 -5.93 8.09 11.95
C SER A 152 -4.74 8.86 11.36
N THR A 153 -4.90 10.18 11.17
CA THR A 153 -3.90 11.03 10.51
C THR A 153 -2.67 11.34 11.38
N ASN A 154 -2.70 11.02 12.67
CA ASN A 154 -1.55 11.23 13.57
C ASN A 154 -0.43 10.19 13.37
N GLY A 155 -0.62 9.20 12.51
CA GLY A 155 0.35 8.16 12.21
C GLY A 155 0.57 7.18 13.36
N ARG A 156 -0.35 7.05 14.30
CA ARG A 156 -0.22 6.17 15.44
C ARG A 156 -1.35 5.17 15.61
N ALA A 157 -2.55 5.52 15.18
CA ALA A 157 -3.73 4.66 15.18
C ALA A 157 -3.92 3.92 16.53
N VAL A 158 -3.97 4.67 17.64
CA VAL A 158 -4.21 4.11 18.97
C VAL A 158 -5.59 4.52 19.47
N GLY A 159 -6.34 3.56 19.95
CA GLY A 159 -7.69 3.73 20.46
C GLY A 159 -8.72 3.04 19.58
N THR A 160 -9.96 3.07 20.02
CA THR A 160 -11.10 2.48 19.31
C THR A 160 -11.40 3.28 18.04
N GLY A 161 -11.68 2.61 16.95
CA GLY A 161 -12.08 3.25 15.68
C GLY A 161 -11.00 4.10 15.02
N THR A 162 -9.73 3.75 15.19
CA THR A 162 -8.62 4.54 14.65
C THR A 162 -7.88 3.87 13.51
N MET A 163 -8.24 2.63 13.16
CA MET A 163 -7.60 1.86 12.10
C MET A 163 -8.56 0.82 11.54
N GLU A 164 -8.68 0.79 10.22
CA GLU A 164 -9.37 -0.25 9.45
C GLU A 164 -8.41 -0.72 8.37
N THR A 165 -7.64 -1.75 8.68
CA THR A 165 -6.58 -2.22 7.79
C THR A 165 -6.51 -3.73 7.73
N THR A 166 -5.91 -4.22 6.67
CA THR A 166 -5.50 -5.61 6.55
C THR A 166 -3.98 -5.68 6.57
N TYR A 167 -3.47 -6.49 7.48
CA TYR A 167 -2.05 -6.73 7.71
C TYR A 167 -1.61 -8.09 7.16
N TYR A 168 -0.37 -8.14 6.69
CA TYR A 168 0.31 -9.38 6.31
C TYR A 168 1.73 -9.42 6.85
N GLY A 169 2.11 -10.49 7.56
CA GLY A 169 3.47 -10.64 8.10
C GLY A 169 3.54 -11.60 9.27
N THR A 170 4.65 -11.55 9.99
CA THR A 170 4.94 -12.43 11.13
C THR A 170 5.08 -11.70 12.47
N SER A 171 4.66 -10.43 12.56
CA SER A 171 4.66 -9.70 13.82
C SER A 171 3.74 -10.37 14.84
N THR A 172 4.21 -10.51 16.07
CA THR A 172 3.40 -11.00 17.19
C THR A 172 3.04 -9.90 18.18
N ALA A 173 3.27 -8.64 17.81
CA ALA A 173 3.10 -7.49 18.71
C ALA A 173 1.64 -7.28 19.14
N TRP A 174 0.69 -7.59 18.27
CA TRP A 174 -0.74 -7.44 18.54
C TRP A 174 -1.52 -8.75 18.49
N GLY A 175 -0.86 -9.84 18.15
CA GLY A 175 -1.48 -11.15 18.06
C GLY A 175 -0.77 -12.05 17.08
N ARG A 176 -1.30 -13.25 16.92
CA ARG A 176 -0.77 -14.22 15.97
C ARG A 176 -1.84 -15.24 15.58
N GLY A 177 -1.72 -15.81 14.39
CA GLY A 177 -2.42 -17.01 14.00
C GLY A 177 -1.73 -18.29 14.50
N ASN A 178 -2.21 -19.43 14.06
CA ASN A 178 -1.56 -20.71 14.30
C ASN A 178 -0.29 -20.88 13.45
N GLY A 179 0.68 -21.64 13.94
CA GLY A 179 1.94 -21.92 13.26
C GLY A 179 2.95 -20.79 13.36
N GLU A 180 3.82 -20.70 12.36
CA GLU A 180 4.95 -19.75 12.34
C GLU A 180 4.66 -18.50 11.50
N GLY A 181 3.49 -18.43 10.90
CA GLY A 181 3.11 -17.34 9.99
C GLY A 181 3.67 -17.54 8.56
N PRO A 182 3.59 -16.52 7.69
CA PRO A 182 2.95 -15.24 7.95
C PRO A 182 1.42 -15.36 8.15
N TRP A 183 0.85 -14.35 8.82
CA TRP A 183 -0.59 -14.29 9.07
C TRP A 183 -1.23 -13.11 8.35
N ILE A 184 -2.50 -13.28 8.02
CA ILE A 184 -3.40 -12.18 7.64
C ILE A 184 -4.15 -11.78 8.91
N MET A 185 -4.16 -10.51 9.23
CA MET A 185 -4.86 -9.95 10.38
C MET A 185 -5.65 -8.73 9.93
N SER A 186 -6.76 -8.45 10.57
CA SER A 186 -7.57 -7.26 10.30
C SER A 186 -7.71 -6.45 11.58
N ASP A 187 -7.47 -5.14 11.46
CA ASP A 187 -7.77 -4.15 12.48
C ASP A 187 -9.01 -3.38 12.02
N MET A 188 -10.12 -3.58 12.70
CA MET A 188 -11.42 -3.07 12.30
C MET A 188 -12.04 -2.30 13.48
N GLU A 189 -12.24 -0.98 13.31
CA GLU A 189 -12.94 -0.09 14.24
C GLU A 189 -12.48 -0.18 15.72
N ALA A 190 -12.77 -1.28 16.40
CA ALA A 190 -12.54 -1.47 17.82
C ALA A 190 -11.25 -2.22 18.16
N GLY A 191 -10.41 -2.50 17.17
CA GLY A 191 -9.12 -3.13 17.37
C GLY A 191 -8.90 -4.37 16.52
N LEU A 192 -7.68 -4.87 16.62
CA LEU A 192 -7.19 -5.96 15.80
C LEU A 192 -7.86 -7.29 16.16
N PHE A 193 -8.50 -7.90 15.19
CA PHE A 193 -9.02 -9.25 15.32
C PHE A 193 -7.96 -10.25 14.88
N THR A 194 -7.25 -10.84 15.85
CA THR A 194 -6.05 -11.61 15.54
C THR A 194 -6.02 -13.01 16.12
N GLY A 195 -6.86 -13.35 16.98
CA GLY A 195 -6.69 -14.60 17.64
C GLY A 195 -5.50 -14.68 18.61
N TYR A 196 -5.35 -13.71 19.45
CA TYR A 196 -4.42 -13.74 20.59
C TYR A 196 -4.60 -14.98 21.45
N ASP A 197 -5.82 -15.43 21.61
CA ASP A 197 -6.14 -16.68 22.26
C ASP A 197 -6.44 -17.72 21.19
N ALA A 198 -5.61 -18.76 21.13
CA ALA A 198 -5.80 -19.89 20.21
C ALA A 198 -7.19 -20.55 20.32
N LYS A 199 -7.88 -20.37 21.45
CA LYS A 199 -9.26 -20.84 21.63
C LYS A 199 -10.30 -19.92 20.95
N LEU A 200 -9.95 -18.69 20.65
CA LEU A 200 -10.80 -17.72 19.98
C LEU A 200 -10.49 -17.61 18.47
N ASN A 201 -9.45 -18.31 18.02
CA ASN A 201 -9.03 -18.34 16.60
C ASN A 201 -9.81 -19.32 15.71
N ASP A 202 -10.69 -20.10 16.29
CA ASP A 202 -11.54 -21.03 15.55
C ASP A 202 -12.87 -20.36 15.11
N VAL A 203 -12.77 -19.27 14.35
CA VAL A 203 -13.94 -18.64 13.72
C VAL A 203 -13.81 -18.76 12.23
#